data_a98e0094409acbf11225ae23c5262712
#
_entry.id   a98e0094409acbf11225ae23c5262712
#
_cell.length_a   1.000
_cell.length_b   1.000
_cell.length_c   1.000
_cell.angle_alpha   90.00
_cell.angle_beta   90.00
_cell.angle_gamma   90.00
#
_symmetry.space_group_name_H-M   'P 1'
#
loop_
_entity.id
_entity.type
_entity.pdbx_description
1 polymer ?
#
loop_
_entity_poly.entity_id
_entity_poly.type
_entity_poly.pdbx_seq_one_letter_code
_entity_poly.pdbx_strand_id
1 'polypeptide(L)'
;MSETPQTPEPAREDALPEGARHVARLLAGMGHDQPIVLLPSTGKTSAEAAAGLGCDVAQIAKSILFRRAADDTPVLVIASGVNRVDEKKVAAQVGDLARADARFVKEKTGYSIGGVSPIGHVVSPLTLIDEDLLKLSSLWAAAGHPHAVFNLTPTQLVAMTGAPVVDVALRD
;
A
#
# COMPACT_ATOMS: atom_id res chain seq x y z
N MET A 1 31.84 -4.30 -15.02
CA MET A 1 31.15 -4.84 -13.85
C MET A 1 29.78 -4.24 -13.74
N SER A 2 28.77 -5.06 -13.85
CA SER A 2 27.38 -4.61 -13.66
C SER A 2 27.12 -4.58 -12.15
N GLU A 3 26.87 -3.39 -11.62
CA GLU A 3 26.41 -3.29 -10.24
C GLU A 3 24.98 -3.80 -10.16
N THR A 4 24.74 -4.81 -9.33
CA THR A 4 23.41 -5.27 -9.04
C THR A 4 22.74 -4.22 -8.14
N PRO A 5 21.52 -3.71 -8.49
CA PRO A 5 20.82 -2.83 -7.58
C PRO A 5 20.64 -3.50 -6.23
N GLN A 6 21.09 -2.84 -5.18
CA GLN A 6 20.93 -3.37 -3.84
C GLN A 6 19.72 -2.74 -3.18
N THR A 7 18.88 -3.59 -2.57
CA THR A 7 17.80 -3.12 -1.73
C THR A 7 18.39 -2.32 -0.57
N PRO A 8 17.85 -1.15 -0.23
CA PRO A 8 18.33 -0.37 0.91
C PRO A 8 18.34 -1.19 2.19
N GLU A 9 19.26 -0.88 3.08
CA GLU A 9 19.34 -1.56 4.38
C GLU A 9 18.11 -1.31 5.24
N PRO A 10 17.71 -2.29 6.09
CA PRO A 10 16.62 -2.11 7.03
C PRO A 10 16.87 -0.96 7.98
N ALA A 11 15.86 -0.16 8.26
CA ALA A 11 15.95 0.91 9.23
C ALA A 11 15.79 0.35 10.65
N ARG A 12 16.49 0.96 11.60
CA ARG A 12 16.28 0.66 13.02
C ARG A 12 14.91 1.15 13.44
N GLU A 13 14.26 0.44 14.34
CA GLU A 13 12.93 0.82 14.83
C GLU A 13 12.92 2.23 15.43
N ASP A 14 13.95 2.62 16.18
CA ASP A 14 14.06 3.95 16.78
C ASP A 14 14.27 5.07 15.77
N ALA A 15 14.73 4.75 14.56
CA ALA A 15 14.91 5.71 13.46
C ALA A 15 13.65 5.87 12.59
N LEU A 16 12.61 5.06 12.81
CA LEU A 16 11.40 5.10 12.00
C LEU A 16 10.49 6.26 12.40
N PRO A 17 9.84 6.91 11.41
CA PRO A 17 8.73 7.83 11.70
C PRO A 17 7.61 7.12 12.47
N GLU A 18 6.78 7.88 13.18
CA GLU A 18 5.72 7.34 14.04
C GLU A 18 4.79 6.36 13.32
N GLY A 19 4.30 6.73 12.14
CA GLY A 19 3.44 5.84 11.36
C GLY A 19 4.13 4.52 10.99
N ALA A 20 5.41 4.58 10.68
CA ALA A 20 6.19 3.40 10.35
C ALA A 20 6.45 2.52 11.58
N ARG A 21 6.63 3.09 12.75
CA ARG A 21 6.75 2.33 14.01
C ARG A 21 5.47 1.55 14.29
N HIS A 22 4.32 2.19 14.06
CA HIS A 22 3.02 1.55 14.22
C HIS A 22 2.91 0.31 13.33
N VAL A 23 3.25 0.44 12.05
CA VAL A 23 3.24 -0.68 11.10
C VAL A 23 4.26 -1.75 11.51
N ALA A 24 5.47 -1.35 11.94
CA ALA A 24 6.49 -2.29 12.39
C ALA A 24 5.99 -3.17 13.54
N ARG A 25 5.30 -2.59 14.50
CA ARG A 25 4.73 -3.32 15.63
C ARG A 25 3.65 -4.31 15.19
N LEU A 26 2.80 -3.89 14.24
CA LEU A 26 1.75 -4.77 13.70
C LEU A 26 2.37 -5.94 12.95
N LEU A 27 3.37 -5.70 12.11
CA LEU A 27 4.06 -6.74 11.38
C LEU A 27 4.72 -7.75 12.31
N ALA A 28 5.38 -7.27 13.37
CA ALA A 28 5.98 -8.13 14.38
C ALA A 28 4.93 -9.00 15.06
N GLY A 29 3.78 -8.42 15.42
CA GLY A 29 2.67 -9.16 16.02
C GLY A 29 2.05 -10.20 15.10
N MET A 30 2.15 -10.02 13.79
CA MET A 30 1.68 -10.98 12.78
C MET A 30 2.72 -12.06 12.45
N GLY A 31 3.92 -11.96 13.02
CA GLY A 31 5.01 -12.87 12.67
C GLY A 31 5.62 -12.61 11.30
N HIS A 32 5.45 -11.40 10.77
CA HIS A 32 6.05 -11.00 9.50
C HIS A 32 7.51 -10.63 9.73
N ASP A 33 8.42 -11.33 9.08
CA ASP A 33 9.86 -11.23 9.35
C ASP A 33 10.61 -10.21 8.47
N GLN A 34 9.91 -9.58 7.51
CA GLN A 34 10.55 -8.61 6.65
C GLN A 34 10.60 -7.23 7.31
N PRO A 35 11.77 -6.58 7.32
CA PRO A 35 11.91 -5.28 7.98
C PRO A 35 11.31 -4.16 7.15
N ILE A 36 11.05 -3.03 7.82
CA ILE A 36 10.70 -1.79 7.13
C ILE A 36 11.96 -1.17 6.56
N VAL A 37 11.88 -0.74 5.32
CA VAL A 37 12.97 -0.09 4.59
C VAL A 37 12.61 1.37 4.38
N LEU A 38 13.53 2.28 4.66
CA LEU A 38 13.36 3.71 4.37
C LEU A 38 13.99 4.02 3.02
N LEU A 39 13.21 4.66 2.15
CA LEU A 39 13.70 5.09 0.85
C LEU A 39 14.45 6.42 0.99
N PRO A 40 15.56 6.60 0.25
CA PRO A 40 16.38 7.82 0.35
C PRO A 40 15.71 9.06 -0.24
N SER A 41 14.72 8.88 -1.09
CA SER A 41 13.96 9.97 -1.70
C SER A 41 12.47 9.76 -1.48
N THR A 42 11.70 10.83 -1.70
CA THR A 42 10.25 10.76 -1.57
C THR A 42 9.66 9.80 -2.59
N GLY A 43 9.41 8.56 -2.26
CA GLY A 43 8.76 7.63 -3.17
C GLY A 43 7.32 8.06 -3.51
N LYS A 44 7.15 9.30 -4.03
CA LYS A 44 5.85 9.89 -4.36
C LYS A 44 5.12 9.14 -5.45
N THR A 45 5.87 8.53 -6.36
CA THR A 45 5.31 7.73 -7.44
C THR A 45 5.77 6.28 -7.29
N SER A 46 4.99 5.36 -7.85
CA SER A 46 5.38 3.95 -7.90
C SER A 46 6.69 3.74 -8.66
N ALA A 47 6.92 4.54 -9.70
CA ALA A 47 8.17 4.48 -10.47
C ALA A 47 9.37 4.88 -9.62
N GLU A 48 9.27 5.96 -8.82
CA GLU A 48 10.34 6.39 -7.92
C GLU A 48 10.63 5.36 -6.83
N ALA A 49 9.57 4.79 -6.24
CA ALA A 49 9.72 3.74 -5.24
C ALA A 49 10.40 2.50 -5.83
N ALA A 50 9.97 2.06 -7.01
CA ALA A 50 10.55 0.91 -7.69
C ALA A 50 12.04 1.13 -8.02
N ALA A 51 12.40 2.34 -8.49
CA ALA A 51 13.78 2.69 -8.78
C ALA A 51 14.64 2.62 -7.51
N GLY A 52 14.14 3.13 -6.40
CA GLY A 52 14.85 3.11 -5.12
C GLY A 52 15.03 1.71 -4.55
N LEU A 53 14.12 0.79 -4.88
CA LEU A 53 14.15 -0.59 -4.39
C LEU A 53 14.81 -1.56 -5.37
N GLY A 54 15.05 -1.13 -6.60
CA GLY A 54 15.60 -2.01 -7.63
C GLY A 54 14.62 -3.10 -8.07
N CYS A 55 13.32 -2.80 -8.08
CA CYS A 55 12.29 -3.73 -8.49
C CYS A 55 11.44 -3.17 -9.64
N ASP A 56 10.54 -4.00 -10.18
CA ASP A 56 9.60 -3.57 -11.21
C ASP A 56 8.49 -2.71 -10.61
N VAL A 57 8.02 -1.73 -11.39
CA VAL A 57 6.91 -0.87 -10.97
C VAL A 57 5.66 -1.69 -10.64
N ALA A 58 5.43 -2.78 -11.37
CA ALA A 58 4.31 -3.68 -11.11
C ALA A 58 4.31 -4.25 -9.69
N GLN A 59 5.48 -4.39 -9.06
CA GLN A 59 5.64 -4.94 -7.71
C GLN A 59 5.30 -3.94 -6.60
N ILE A 60 5.05 -2.69 -6.94
CA ILE A 60 4.60 -1.70 -5.96
C ILE A 60 3.11 -1.88 -5.75
N ALA A 61 2.72 -2.28 -4.55
CA ALA A 61 1.33 -2.39 -4.13
C ALA A 61 0.90 -1.04 -3.55
N LYS A 62 0.41 -0.16 -4.42
CA LYS A 62 0.01 1.20 -4.01
C LYS A 62 -1.36 1.19 -3.37
N SER A 63 -1.50 1.89 -2.26
CA SER A 63 -2.75 2.04 -1.52
C SER A 63 -3.44 3.34 -1.91
N ILE A 64 -4.64 3.24 -2.46
CA ILE A 64 -5.42 4.40 -2.89
C ILE A 64 -6.71 4.40 -2.08
N LEU A 65 -6.96 5.48 -1.35
CA LEU A 65 -8.15 5.62 -0.52
C LEU A 65 -9.21 6.45 -1.23
N PHE A 66 -10.43 5.91 -1.22
CA PHE A 66 -11.64 6.61 -1.66
C PHE A 66 -12.60 6.71 -0.48
N ARG A 67 -13.62 7.52 -0.65
CA ARG A 67 -14.73 7.66 0.28
C ARG A 67 -15.99 7.13 -0.40
N ARG A 68 -16.73 6.23 0.26
CA ARG A 68 -18.04 5.83 -0.27
C ARG A 68 -19.01 7.00 -0.13
N ALA A 69 -19.63 7.41 -1.23
CA ALA A 69 -20.44 8.62 -1.26
C ALA A 69 -21.66 8.57 -0.31
N ALA A 70 -22.25 7.39 -0.12
CA ALA A 70 -23.47 7.24 0.65
C ALA A 70 -23.29 7.48 2.16
N ASP A 71 -22.14 7.13 2.74
CA ASP A 71 -21.99 7.07 4.20
C ASP A 71 -20.58 7.40 4.70
N ASP A 72 -19.70 7.91 3.84
CA ASP A 72 -18.31 8.24 4.18
C ASP A 72 -17.48 7.05 4.65
N THR A 73 -17.86 5.83 4.32
CA THR A 73 -17.04 4.65 4.62
C THR A 73 -15.72 4.73 3.82
N PRO A 74 -14.56 4.55 4.47
CA PRO A 74 -13.30 4.52 3.72
C PRO A 74 -13.21 3.25 2.86
N VAL A 75 -12.77 3.43 1.62
CA VAL A 75 -12.57 2.34 0.66
C VAL A 75 -11.10 2.35 0.24
N LEU A 76 -10.41 1.26 0.53
CA LEU A 76 -8.98 1.13 0.21
C LEU A 76 -8.82 0.19 -0.98
N VAL A 77 -8.20 0.68 -2.03
CA VAL A 77 -7.84 -0.13 -3.19
C VAL A 77 -6.33 -0.30 -3.20
N ILE A 78 -5.87 -1.54 -3.16
CA ILE A 78 -4.45 -1.87 -3.23
C ILE A 78 -4.18 -2.36 -4.65
N ALA A 79 -3.50 -1.53 -5.44
CA ALA A 79 -3.32 -1.74 -6.88
C ALA A 79 -1.84 -1.85 -7.25
N SER A 80 -1.55 -2.61 -8.31
CA SER A 80 -0.22 -2.66 -8.90
C SER A 80 0.19 -1.26 -9.39
N GLY A 81 1.45 -0.90 -9.20
CA GLY A 81 1.98 0.40 -9.59
C GLY A 81 1.86 0.70 -11.08
N VAL A 82 1.75 -0.31 -11.93
CA VAL A 82 1.56 -0.12 -13.38
C VAL A 82 0.10 0.06 -13.78
N ASN A 83 -0.83 -0.17 -12.86
CA ASN A 83 -2.26 -0.10 -13.14
C ASN A 83 -2.86 1.22 -12.66
N ARG A 84 -3.80 1.74 -13.45
CA ARG A 84 -4.67 2.83 -13.03
C ARG A 84 -5.95 2.20 -12.52
N VAL A 85 -6.48 2.69 -11.40
CA VAL A 85 -7.72 2.18 -10.83
C VAL A 85 -8.91 2.62 -11.68
N ASP A 86 -9.76 1.67 -12.05
CA ASP A 86 -11.04 1.95 -12.69
C ASP A 86 -12.10 2.13 -11.59
N GLU A 87 -12.48 3.37 -11.35
CA GLU A 87 -13.42 3.70 -10.28
C GLU A 87 -14.80 3.08 -10.49
N LYS A 88 -15.19 2.83 -11.74
CA LYS A 88 -16.46 2.15 -12.05
C LYS A 88 -16.45 0.71 -11.57
N LYS A 89 -15.32 0.02 -11.76
CA LYS A 89 -15.16 -1.35 -11.27
C LYS A 89 -15.21 -1.41 -9.75
N VAL A 90 -14.58 -0.44 -9.08
CA VAL A 90 -14.60 -0.35 -7.61
C VAL A 90 -16.01 -0.04 -7.13
N ALA A 91 -16.69 0.92 -7.75
CA ALA A 91 -18.05 1.28 -7.39
C ALA A 91 -19.03 0.12 -7.56
N ALA A 92 -18.82 -0.74 -8.54
CA ALA A 92 -19.63 -1.94 -8.73
C ALA A 92 -19.52 -2.91 -7.53
N GLN A 93 -18.42 -2.86 -6.79
CA GLN A 93 -18.18 -3.70 -5.62
C GLN A 93 -18.70 -3.08 -4.32
N VAL A 94 -18.56 -1.76 -4.16
CA VAL A 94 -18.76 -1.10 -2.86
C VAL A 94 -19.79 0.03 -2.88
N GLY A 95 -20.28 0.43 -4.05
CA GLY A 95 -21.16 1.59 -4.22
C GLY A 95 -20.37 2.81 -4.73
N ASP A 96 -21.13 3.89 -5.02
CA ASP A 96 -20.56 5.11 -5.59
C ASP A 96 -19.46 5.70 -4.73
N LEU A 97 -18.39 6.13 -5.40
CA LEU A 97 -17.21 6.69 -4.75
C LEU A 97 -17.21 8.21 -4.80
N ALA A 98 -16.60 8.81 -3.77
CA ALA A 98 -16.27 10.22 -3.73
C ALA A 98 -14.79 10.37 -3.39
N ARG A 99 -14.27 11.55 -3.64
CA ARG A 99 -12.86 11.84 -3.36
C ARG A 99 -12.58 11.85 -1.86
N ALA A 100 -11.49 11.21 -1.46
CA ALA A 100 -10.95 11.28 -0.11
C ALA A 100 -9.84 12.35 -0.09
N ASP A 101 -10.05 13.45 0.62
CA ASP A 101 -9.03 14.47 0.76
C ASP A 101 -8.00 14.06 1.85
N ALA A 102 -6.94 14.86 2.01
CA ALA A 102 -5.87 14.54 2.95
C ALA A 102 -6.37 14.43 4.39
N ARG A 103 -7.33 15.27 4.78
CA ARG A 103 -7.93 15.25 6.12
C ARG A 103 -8.69 13.95 6.36
N PHE A 104 -9.51 13.56 5.39
CA PHE A 104 -10.26 12.29 5.45
C PHE A 104 -9.31 11.09 5.58
N VAL A 105 -8.25 11.07 4.76
CA VAL A 105 -7.24 10.00 4.81
C VAL A 105 -6.63 9.92 6.21
N LYS A 106 -6.21 11.05 6.77
CA LYS A 106 -5.59 11.07 8.10
C LYS A 106 -6.56 10.65 9.19
N GLU A 107 -7.80 11.13 9.16
CA GLU A 107 -8.82 10.78 10.16
C GLU A 107 -9.19 9.30 10.14
N LYS A 108 -9.34 8.72 8.95
CA LYS A 108 -9.82 7.35 8.80
C LYS A 108 -8.71 6.31 8.91
N THR A 109 -7.52 6.63 8.45
CA THR A 109 -6.42 5.65 8.45
C THR A 109 -5.41 5.87 9.55
N GLY A 110 -5.25 7.09 10.02
CA GLY A 110 -4.16 7.47 10.92
C GLY A 110 -2.85 7.79 10.19
N TYR A 111 -2.79 7.52 8.90
CA TYR A 111 -1.62 7.76 8.07
C TYR A 111 -1.80 9.01 7.23
N SER A 112 -0.70 9.63 6.84
CA SER A 112 -0.72 10.74 5.88
C SER A 112 -0.89 10.21 4.46
N ILE A 113 -1.48 11.03 3.60
CA ILE A 113 -1.62 10.70 2.18
C ILE A 113 -0.24 10.37 1.58
N GLY A 114 -0.18 9.33 0.75
CA GLY A 114 1.08 8.82 0.21
C GLY A 114 1.77 7.77 1.07
N GLY A 115 1.39 7.66 2.35
CA GLY A 115 1.98 6.69 3.28
C GLY A 115 0.99 5.67 3.84
N VAL A 116 -0.18 5.54 3.23
CA VAL A 116 -1.22 4.63 3.72
C VAL A 116 -0.77 3.18 3.58
N SER A 117 -0.63 2.51 4.71
CA SER A 117 -0.32 1.07 4.75
C SER A 117 -1.57 0.26 4.44
N PRO A 118 -1.41 -0.99 3.94
CA PRO A 118 -2.56 -1.89 3.79
C PRO A 118 -3.17 -2.35 5.11
N ILE A 119 -2.51 -2.11 6.24
CA ILE A 119 -2.95 -2.58 7.58
C ILE A 119 -2.89 -1.45 8.60
N GLY A 120 -3.56 -1.65 9.74
CA GLY A 120 -3.41 -0.78 10.90
C GLY A 120 -4.18 0.52 10.86
N HIS A 121 -5.29 0.57 10.17
CA HIS A 121 -6.12 1.77 10.03
C HIS A 121 -6.94 2.05 11.29
N VAL A 122 -7.19 3.34 11.56
CA VAL A 122 -8.04 3.76 12.68
C VAL A 122 -9.46 3.22 12.49
N VAL A 123 -10.01 3.37 11.30
CA VAL A 123 -11.30 2.80 10.90
C VAL A 123 -11.02 1.75 9.84
N SER A 124 -11.51 0.52 10.05
CA SER A 124 -11.32 -0.55 9.07
C SER A 124 -11.97 -0.19 7.74
N PRO A 125 -11.21 -0.04 6.66
CA PRO A 125 -11.78 0.28 5.36
C PRO A 125 -12.35 -0.95 4.69
N LEU A 126 -13.25 -0.73 3.73
CA LEU A 126 -13.55 -1.75 2.74
C LEU A 126 -12.35 -1.84 1.82
N THR A 127 -11.70 -2.99 1.77
CA THR A 127 -10.44 -3.15 1.03
C THR A 127 -10.63 -4.08 -0.16
N LEU A 128 -10.11 -3.66 -1.31
CA LEU A 128 -10.06 -4.48 -2.53
C LEU A 128 -8.61 -4.62 -2.97
N ILE A 129 -8.22 -5.82 -3.39
CA ILE A 129 -6.87 -6.10 -3.87
C ILE A 129 -6.94 -6.34 -5.38
N ASP A 130 -6.08 -5.63 -6.13
CA ASP A 130 -5.91 -5.79 -7.56
C ASP A 130 -5.45 -7.22 -7.88
N GLU A 131 -6.21 -7.92 -8.70
CA GLU A 131 -5.89 -9.30 -9.08
C GLU A 131 -4.52 -9.43 -9.79
N ASP A 132 -4.05 -8.37 -10.44
CA ASP A 132 -2.75 -8.38 -11.10
C ASP A 132 -1.59 -8.53 -10.12
N LEU A 133 -1.76 -8.12 -8.87
CA LEU A 133 -0.75 -8.32 -7.83
C LEU A 133 -0.52 -9.80 -7.52
N LEU A 134 -1.53 -10.63 -7.67
CA LEU A 134 -1.45 -12.07 -7.38
C LEU A 134 -0.60 -12.84 -8.38
N LYS A 135 -0.28 -12.23 -9.52
CA LYS A 135 0.58 -12.82 -10.56
C LYS A 135 2.07 -12.68 -10.22
N LEU A 136 2.39 -11.89 -9.21
CA LEU A 136 3.77 -11.58 -8.84
C LEU A 136 4.23 -12.43 -7.65
N SER A 137 5.53 -12.59 -7.50
CA SER A 137 6.11 -13.38 -6.39
C SER A 137 6.41 -12.54 -5.16
N SER A 138 6.59 -11.24 -5.32
CA SER A 138 6.99 -10.33 -4.25
C SER A 138 6.45 -8.94 -4.52
N LEU A 139 6.05 -8.27 -3.44
CA LEU A 139 5.44 -6.93 -3.48
C LEU A 139 6.14 -6.02 -2.47
N TRP A 140 6.01 -4.71 -2.70
CA TRP A 140 6.40 -3.67 -1.75
C TRP A 140 5.22 -2.77 -1.48
N ALA A 141 4.90 -2.56 -0.21
CA ALA A 141 3.77 -1.74 0.23
C ALA A 141 4.22 -0.63 1.16
N ALA A 142 3.46 0.46 1.21
CA ALA A 142 3.74 1.57 2.12
C ALA A 142 3.62 1.11 3.58
N ALA A 143 4.52 1.59 4.41
CA ALA A 143 4.62 1.21 5.81
C ALA A 143 4.27 2.38 6.74
N GLY A 144 3.23 3.13 6.43
CA GLY A 144 2.72 4.18 7.31
C GLY A 144 3.42 5.53 7.17
N HIS A 145 4.29 5.68 6.20
CA HIS A 145 4.98 6.93 5.89
C HIS A 145 5.39 6.92 4.42
N PRO A 146 5.38 8.08 3.71
CA PRO A 146 5.70 8.11 2.28
C PRO A 146 7.08 7.55 1.91
N HIS A 147 8.02 7.54 2.84
CA HIS A 147 9.37 7.02 2.61
C HIS A 147 9.58 5.61 3.13
N ALA A 148 8.61 5.03 3.81
CA ALA A 148 8.76 3.74 4.45
C ALA A 148 7.97 2.67 3.70
N VAL A 149 8.62 1.55 3.40
CA VAL A 149 8.01 0.43 2.68
C VAL A 149 8.41 -0.89 3.33
N PHE A 150 7.64 -1.93 3.08
CA PHE A 150 7.99 -3.28 3.50
C PHE A 150 7.68 -4.28 2.40
N ASN A 151 8.44 -5.37 2.39
CA ASN A 151 8.31 -6.44 1.40
C ASN A 151 7.34 -7.49 1.91
N LEU A 152 6.50 -8.01 1.02
CA LEU A 152 5.59 -9.11 1.35
C LEU A 152 5.22 -9.86 0.06
N THR A 153 4.67 -11.05 0.22
CA THR A 153 4.12 -11.81 -0.90
C THR A 153 2.65 -11.46 -1.11
N PRO A 154 2.09 -11.71 -2.30
CA PRO A 154 0.64 -11.55 -2.51
C PRO A 154 -0.20 -12.36 -1.52
N THR A 155 0.20 -13.59 -1.21
CA THR A 155 -0.49 -14.43 -0.22
C THR A 155 -0.50 -13.79 1.16
N GLN A 156 0.61 -13.19 1.57
CA GLN A 156 0.69 -12.46 2.84
C GLN A 156 -0.21 -11.23 2.83
N LEU A 157 -0.27 -10.50 1.71
CA LEU A 157 -1.16 -9.35 1.58
C LEU A 157 -2.62 -9.74 1.78
N VAL A 158 -3.07 -10.80 1.14
CA VAL A 158 -4.43 -11.31 1.29
C VAL A 158 -4.69 -11.73 2.74
N ALA A 159 -3.76 -12.46 3.34
CA ALA A 159 -3.90 -12.93 4.73
C ALA A 159 -3.97 -11.78 5.74
N MET A 160 -3.13 -10.75 5.56
CA MET A 160 -3.08 -9.59 6.45
C MET A 160 -4.35 -8.75 6.40
N THR A 161 -4.94 -8.60 5.22
CA THR A 161 -6.07 -7.71 4.99
C THR A 161 -7.42 -8.42 5.06
N GLY A 162 -7.46 -9.71 4.76
CA GLY A 162 -8.71 -10.45 4.60
C GLY A 162 -9.56 -9.95 3.44
N ALA A 163 -8.98 -9.20 2.51
CA ALA A 163 -9.70 -8.51 1.46
C ALA A 163 -9.93 -9.39 0.23
N PRO A 164 -11.04 -9.16 -0.51
CA PRO A 164 -11.26 -9.85 -1.77
C PRO A 164 -10.27 -9.37 -2.85
N VAL A 165 -9.91 -10.29 -3.73
CA VAL A 165 -9.07 -10.03 -4.88
C VAL A 165 -9.99 -9.88 -6.10
N VAL A 166 -9.95 -8.73 -6.73
CA VAL A 166 -10.87 -8.39 -7.82
C VAL A 166 -10.15 -7.62 -8.93
N ASP A 167 -10.76 -7.58 -10.10
CA ASP A 167 -10.27 -6.73 -11.19
C ASP A 167 -10.67 -5.28 -10.90
N VAL A 168 -9.68 -4.43 -10.60
CA VAL A 168 -9.90 -3.00 -10.34
C VAL A 168 -9.14 -2.12 -11.34
N ALA A 169 -8.45 -2.73 -12.29
CA ALA A 169 -7.59 -2.00 -13.23
C ALA A 169 -8.39 -1.44 -14.41
N LEU A 170 -8.06 -0.19 -14.77
CA LEU A 170 -8.57 0.41 -16.00
C LEU A 170 -7.89 -0.28 -17.18
N ARG A 171 -8.68 -0.89 -18.04
CA ARG A 171 -8.19 -1.59 -19.22
C ARG A 171 -8.72 -0.92 -20.48
N ASP A 172 -7.89 -0.86 -21.49
CA ASP A 172 -8.26 -0.29 -22.79
C ASP A 172 -9.12 -1.27 -23.58
#